data_41612426b453151ffcb2f5c4e6e52ec7
#
_entry.id   41612426b453151ffcb2f5c4e6e52ec7
#
_cell.length_a   1.000
_cell.length_b   1.000
_cell.length_c   1.000
_cell.angle_alpha   90.00
_cell.angle_beta   90.00
_cell.angle_gamma   90.00
#
_symmetry.space_group_name_H-M   'P 1'
#
loop_
_entity.id
_entity.type
_entity.pdbx_description
1 polymer ?
#
loop_
_entity_poly.entity_id
_entity_poly.type
_entity_poly.pdbx_seq_one_letter_code
_entity_poly.pdbx_strand_id
1 'polypeptide(L)'
;YLKNAAKLEKPVSAVFDIGGPEVLTYADMMQKFAKLSGLKKRIIVKVPVLTPNLSSLWIGLVTPVPTALARPLVGSLISEVVADPAKSIDATIALPVEGLTDVSTAMTLALSKISAHSVETRWSDATSPTAPWQKAQGDPDWAGEAVLRDRREVTTDVSAEKIWRQIEGIGGEHGWFGSDLLWWARGLIDRAVGGVGLRRGRRDPDFLRIGESLDFWRVEELEPGRRLKLYAEMVLPGKAWLEFTVTSENGKTHVLQEATFNPRGLGGQLYWYAIAPLHLFVFP
;
A
#
# COMPACT_ATOMS: atom_id res chain seq x y z
N TYR A 1 13.97 21.17 -14.70
CA TYR A 1 14.96 20.75 -15.67
C TYR A 1 14.33 20.09 -16.90
N LEU A 2 13.55 19.00 -16.78
CA LEU A 2 12.98 18.27 -17.94
C LEU A 2 12.16 19.18 -18.87
N LYS A 3 11.32 20.05 -18.33
CA LYS A 3 10.55 21.03 -19.12
C LYS A 3 11.44 22.00 -19.89
N ASN A 4 12.56 22.42 -19.30
CA ASN A 4 13.51 23.34 -19.94
C ASN A 4 14.42 22.59 -20.91
N ALA A 5 14.78 21.34 -20.63
CA ALA A 5 15.50 20.49 -21.58
C ALA A 5 14.74 20.28 -22.90
N ALA A 6 13.41 20.10 -22.81
CA ALA A 6 12.56 19.97 -24.00
C ALA A 6 12.46 21.25 -24.86
N LYS A 7 12.92 22.40 -24.34
CA LYS A 7 12.90 23.71 -25.03
C LYS A 7 14.25 24.11 -25.62
N LEU A 8 15.27 23.26 -25.49
CA LEU A 8 16.59 23.54 -26.08
C LEU A 8 16.50 23.57 -27.60
N GLU A 9 16.98 24.65 -28.19
CA GLU A 9 17.01 24.82 -29.66
C GLU A 9 17.94 23.82 -30.36
N LYS A 10 18.99 23.39 -29.67
CA LYS A 10 19.94 22.39 -30.19
C LYS A 10 19.98 21.18 -29.24
N PRO A 11 19.90 19.95 -29.77
CA PRO A 11 20.03 18.77 -28.96
C PRO A 11 21.43 18.68 -28.35
N VAL A 12 21.49 18.40 -27.06
CA VAL A 12 22.75 18.15 -26.33
C VAL A 12 22.79 16.68 -25.97
N SER A 13 23.86 15.99 -26.46
CA SER A 13 24.12 14.58 -26.10
C SER A 13 25.18 14.54 -25.00
N ALA A 14 24.75 14.70 -23.74
CA ALA A 14 25.63 14.66 -22.58
C ALA A 14 24.87 14.10 -21.37
N VAL A 15 25.63 13.63 -20.37
CA VAL A 15 25.10 13.20 -19.10
C VAL A 15 25.41 14.29 -18.06
N PHE A 16 24.38 14.75 -17.38
CA PHE A 16 24.49 15.77 -16.37
C PHE A 16 24.04 15.25 -15.02
N ASP A 17 24.67 15.74 -13.96
CA ASP A 17 24.24 15.51 -12.60
C ASP A 17 23.22 16.60 -12.18
N ILE A 18 22.13 16.16 -11.55
CA ILE A 18 21.09 17.03 -11.01
C ILE A 18 21.02 16.79 -9.52
N GLY A 19 21.19 17.85 -8.74
CA GLY A 19 21.10 17.84 -7.27
C GLY A 19 20.09 18.84 -6.74
N GLY A 20 19.75 18.70 -5.46
CA GLY A 20 19.02 19.70 -4.71
C GLY A 20 19.97 20.79 -4.15
N PRO A 21 19.41 21.83 -3.47
CA PRO A 21 20.21 22.91 -2.90
C PRO A 21 20.96 22.52 -1.63
N GLU A 22 20.67 21.35 -1.07
CA GLU A 22 21.23 20.89 0.21
C GLU A 22 21.90 19.51 0.06
N VAL A 23 23.03 19.35 0.73
CA VAL A 23 23.68 18.05 0.94
C VAL A 23 23.32 17.57 2.35
N LEU A 24 22.65 16.44 2.46
CA LEU A 24 22.11 15.90 3.69
C LEU A 24 22.47 14.44 3.87
N THR A 25 22.73 14.04 5.11
CA THR A 25 22.78 12.62 5.44
C THR A 25 21.37 12.04 5.56
N TYR A 26 21.21 10.72 5.41
CA TYR A 26 19.94 10.05 5.69
C TYR A 26 19.44 10.30 7.12
N ALA A 27 20.36 10.41 8.09
CA ALA A 27 20.00 10.73 9.46
C ALA A 27 19.37 12.14 9.56
N ASP A 28 19.91 13.13 8.85
CA ASP A 28 19.35 14.48 8.80
C ASP A 28 17.98 14.48 8.14
N MET A 29 17.80 13.74 7.03
CA MET A 29 16.51 13.59 6.36
C MET A 29 15.46 12.96 7.28
N MET A 30 15.80 11.89 8.02
CA MET A 30 14.91 11.27 9.00
C MET A 30 14.52 12.23 10.13
N GLN A 31 15.46 13.05 10.63
CA GLN A 31 15.16 14.04 11.68
C GLN A 31 14.29 15.19 11.15
N LYS A 32 14.56 15.67 9.93
CA LYS A 32 13.71 16.68 9.26
C LYS A 32 12.28 16.15 9.08
N PHE A 33 12.12 14.92 8.57
CA PHE A 33 10.83 14.29 8.42
C PHE A 33 10.09 14.15 9.76
N ALA A 34 10.76 13.64 10.80
CA ALA A 34 10.14 13.50 12.11
C ALA A 34 9.64 14.84 12.67
N LYS A 35 10.44 15.91 12.51
CA LYS A 35 10.05 17.26 12.94
C LYS A 35 8.82 17.78 12.18
N LEU A 36 8.80 17.63 10.85
CA LEU A 36 7.70 18.12 10.01
C LEU A 36 6.40 17.32 10.23
N SER A 37 6.52 16.04 10.55
CA SER A 37 5.38 15.17 10.87
C SER A 37 4.91 15.28 12.33
N GLY A 38 5.44 16.19 13.14
CA GLY A 38 5.08 16.33 14.56
C GLY A 38 5.53 15.16 15.45
N LEU A 39 6.45 14.32 14.97
CA LEU A 39 6.95 13.15 15.68
C LEU A 39 8.12 13.52 16.60
N LYS A 40 8.32 12.74 17.66
CA LYS A 40 9.46 12.90 18.55
C LYS A 40 10.79 12.67 17.79
N LYS A 41 11.86 13.34 18.22
CA LYS A 41 13.22 13.16 17.70
C LYS A 41 13.57 11.67 17.69
N ARG A 42 14.07 11.17 16.55
CA ARG A 42 14.44 9.76 16.39
C ARG A 42 15.82 9.51 17.01
N ILE A 43 15.91 8.41 17.75
CA ILE A 43 17.19 7.89 18.25
C ILE A 43 17.81 7.09 17.10
N ILE A 44 18.94 7.55 16.58
CA ILE A 44 19.66 6.90 15.50
C ILE A 44 20.95 6.34 16.09
N VAL A 45 21.06 5.01 16.12
CA VAL A 45 22.25 4.31 16.60
C VAL A 45 23.06 3.88 15.38
N LYS A 46 24.28 4.35 15.29
CA LYS A 46 25.22 3.92 14.24
C LYS A 46 25.75 2.53 14.59
N VAL A 47 25.49 1.56 13.72
CA VAL A 47 25.99 0.20 13.86
C VAL A 47 27.31 0.10 13.09
N PRO A 48 28.42 -0.27 13.74
CA PRO A 48 29.76 -0.25 13.12
C PRO A 48 29.96 -1.33 12.04
N VAL A 49 29.07 -2.33 11.97
CA VAL A 49 29.10 -3.40 10.98
C VAL A 49 27.97 -3.18 9.98
N LEU A 50 28.30 -2.58 8.85
CA LEU A 50 27.41 -2.43 7.72
C LEU A 50 27.29 -3.77 6.98
N THR A 51 26.28 -4.56 7.35
CA THR A 51 25.83 -5.64 6.51
C THR A 51 24.52 -5.22 5.81
N PRO A 52 24.57 -4.76 4.55
CA PRO A 52 23.37 -4.36 3.79
C PRO A 52 22.28 -5.44 3.80
N ASN A 53 22.72 -6.70 3.81
CA ASN A 53 21.80 -7.85 3.88
C ASN A 53 21.02 -7.91 5.20
N LEU A 54 21.69 -7.73 6.36
CA LEU A 54 21.03 -7.71 7.67
C LEU A 54 20.11 -6.49 7.80
N SER A 55 20.52 -5.33 7.31
CA SER A 55 19.69 -4.12 7.33
C SER A 55 18.45 -4.28 6.44
N SER A 56 18.57 -4.89 5.26
CA SER A 56 17.42 -5.14 4.38
C SER A 56 16.44 -6.17 4.96
N LEU A 57 16.94 -7.20 5.66
CA LEU A 57 16.11 -8.16 6.38
C LEU A 57 15.37 -7.49 7.55
N TRP A 58 16.06 -6.63 8.30
CA TRP A 58 15.45 -5.85 9.38
C TRP A 58 14.34 -4.94 8.85
N ILE A 59 14.59 -4.20 7.77
CA ILE A 59 13.58 -3.36 7.13
C ILE A 59 12.37 -4.21 6.71
N GLY A 60 12.58 -5.36 6.08
CA GLY A 60 11.50 -6.28 5.71
C GLY A 60 10.71 -6.83 6.89
N LEU A 61 11.34 -6.93 8.08
CA LEU A 61 10.68 -7.39 9.29
C LEU A 61 9.84 -6.30 9.97
N VAL A 62 10.38 -5.07 10.09
CA VAL A 62 9.75 -3.99 10.87
C VAL A 62 8.91 -3.01 10.04
N THR A 63 9.02 -3.07 8.73
CA THR A 63 8.27 -2.20 7.82
C THR A 63 7.48 -3.02 6.79
N PRO A 64 6.45 -2.46 6.16
CA PRO A 64 5.73 -3.14 5.08
C PRO A 64 6.51 -3.22 3.76
N VAL A 65 7.74 -2.70 3.71
CA VAL A 65 8.55 -2.69 2.50
C VAL A 65 9.12 -4.09 2.23
N PRO A 66 8.86 -4.71 1.07
CA PRO A 66 9.42 -6.01 0.72
C PRO A 66 10.95 -5.97 0.71
N THR A 67 11.59 -7.02 1.24
CA THR A 67 13.06 -7.12 1.32
C THR A 67 13.73 -6.99 -0.06
N ALA A 68 13.07 -7.50 -1.11
CA ALA A 68 13.56 -7.38 -2.49
C ALA A 68 13.67 -5.92 -2.95
N LEU A 69 12.77 -5.05 -2.49
CA LEU A 69 12.81 -3.61 -2.76
C LEU A 69 13.78 -2.88 -1.82
N ALA A 70 13.84 -3.30 -0.56
CA ALA A 70 14.71 -2.69 0.44
C ALA A 70 16.21 -2.92 0.15
N ARG A 71 16.58 -4.09 -0.38
CA ARG A 71 17.98 -4.47 -0.61
C ARG A 71 18.75 -3.49 -1.52
N PRO A 72 18.30 -3.14 -2.73
CA PRO A 72 19.01 -2.16 -3.56
C PRO A 72 19.02 -0.76 -2.94
N LEU A 73 17.94 -0.36 -2.25
CA LEU A 73 17.87 0.92 -1.57
C LEU A 73 18.90 1.01 -0.43
N VAL A 74 19.00 -0.03 0.42
CA VAL A 74 20.01 -0.08 1.48
C VAL A 74 21.42 -0.17 0.89
N GLY A 75 21.59 -0.90 -0.21
CA GLY A 75 22.86 -0.96 -0.93
C GLY A 75 23.32 0.42 -1.42
N SER A 76 22.42 1.26 -1.87
CA SER A 76 22.74 2.61 -2.32
C SER A 76 23.22 3.56 -1.19
N LEU A 77 22.87 3.25 0.08
CA LEU A 77 23.31 4.07 1.23
C LEU A 77 24.80 3.98 1.55
N ILE A 78 25.52 3.02 0.96
CA ILE A 78 26.97 2.83 1.16
C ILE A 78 27.76 3.86 0.35
N SER A 79 27.18 4.30 -0.77
CA SER A 79 27.81 5.23 -1.68
C SER A 79 27.31 6.65 -1.45
N GLU A 80 28.22 7.61 -1.49
CA GLU A 80 27.84 9.02 -1.52
C GLU A 80 27.19 9.33 -2.86
N VAL A 81 25.98 9.92 -2.81
CA VAL A 81 25.20 10.30 -3.99
C VAL A 81 25.00 11.81 -3.97
N VAL A 82 26.06 12.53 -4.33
CA VAL A 82 26.08 13.99 -4.43
C VAL A 82 26.37 14.36 -5.88
N ALA A 83 25.64 15.34 -6.40
CA ALA A 83 25.87 15.83 -7.76
C ALA A 83 27.29 16.41 -7.89
N ASP A 84 28.02 16.01 -8.93
CA ASP A 84 29.32 16.55 -9.25
C ASP A 84 29.16 17.96 -9.86
N PRO A 85 29.70 19.01 -9.23
CA PRO A 85 29.60 20.36 -9.76
C PRO A 85 30.19 20.50 -11.18
N ALA A 86 31.18 19.67 -11.53
CA ALA A 86 31.80 19.69 -12.89
C ALA A 86 30.84 19.14 -13.95
N LYS A 87 29.84 18.39 -13.57
CA LYS A 87 28.80 17.83 -14.45
C LYS A 87 27.44 18.49 -14.26
N SER A 88 27.39 19.67 -13.60
CA SER A 88 26.14 20.35 -13.35
C SER A 88 25.42 20.70 -14.64
N ILE A 89 24.11 20.46 -14.66
CA ILE A 89 23.23 20.83 -15.75
C ILE A 89 23.01 22.35 -15.84
N ASP A 90 23.31 23.10 -14.79
CA ASP A 90 22.95 24.51 -14.63
C ASP A 90 23.64 25.42 -15.68
N ALA A 91 24.77 25.00 -16.21
CA ALA A 91 25.45 25.71 -17.29
C ALA A 91 24.76 25.55 -18.66
N THR A 92 23.93 24.52 -18.82
CA THR A 92 23.30 24.15 -20.10
C THR A 92 21.79 24.46 -20.09
N ILE A 93 21.14 24.28 -18.96
CA ILE A 93 19.69 24.45 -18.80
C ILE A 93 19.44 25.43 -17.65
N ALA A 94 18.71 26.48 -17.94
CA ALA A 94 18.36 27.48 -16.93
C ALA A 94 17.65 26.86 -15.73
N LEU A 95 18.05 27.28 -14.53
CA LEU A 95 17.37 26.94 -13.29
C LEU A 95 15.90 27.41 -13.36
N PRO A 96 14.99 26.71 -12.65
CA PRO A 96 13.63 27.24 -12.44
C PRO A 96 13.67 28.65 -11.85
N VAL A 97 12.77 29.51 -12.26
CA VAL A 97 12.70 30.90 -11.77
C VAL A 97 12.56 30.96 -10.24
N GLU A 98 11.89 29.97 -9.67
CA GLU A 98 11.65 29.84 -8.22
C GLU A 98 12.82 29.18 -7.48
N GLY A 99 13.90 28.83 -8.20
CA GLY A 99 15.04 28.09 -7.65
C GLY A 99 14.74 26.61 -7.46
N LEU A 100 15.65 25.92 -6.75
CA LEU A 100 15.51 24.50 -6.42
C LEU A 100 14.77 24.35 -5.09
N THR A 101 13.84 23.41 -5.04
CA THR A 101 13.09 23.09 -3.82
C THR A 101 13.98 22.41 -2.79
N ASP A 102 14.06 22.96 -1.59
CA ASP A 102 14.76 22.30 -0.47
C ASP A 102 13.98 21.09 0.07
N VAL A 103 14.68 20.23 0.81
CA VAL A 103 14.12 18.95 1.31
C VAL A 103 12.96 19.18 2.28
N SER A 104 13.01 20.22 3.12
CA SER A 104 11.95 20.51 4.08
C SER A 104 10.67 20.95 3.37
N THR A 105 10.78 21.81 2.37
CA THR A 105 9.67 22.23 1.53
C THR A 105 9.07 21.06 0.75
N ALA A 106 9.91 20.22 0.13
CA ALA A 106 9.45 19.03 -0.59
C ALA A 106 8.69 18.05 0.32
N MET A 107 9.22 17.79 1.52
CA MET A 107 8.54 16.95 2.52
C MET A 107 7.21 17.58 2.98
N THR A 108 7.16 18.88 3.21
CA THR A 108 5.93 19.58 3.61
C THR A 108 4.87 19.49 2.53
N LEU A 109 5.24 19.67 1.27
CA LEU A 109 4.33 19.53 0.13
C LEU A 109 3.80 18.09 0.00
N ALA A 110 4.66 17.08 0.22
CA ALA A 110 4.24 15.69 0.20
C ALA A 110 3.27 15.36 1.34
N LEU A 111 3.55 15.84 2.56
CA LEU A 111 2.67 15.64 3.72
C LEU A 111 1.33 16.37 3.56
N SER A 112 1.32 17.59 2.98
CA SER A 112 0.09 18.33 2.73
C SER A 112 -0.84 17.64 1.74
N LYS A 113 -0.32 16.86 0.78
CA LYS A 113 -1.13 16.03 -0.12
C LYS A 113 -1.90 14.95 0.62
N ILE A 114 -1.32 14.37 1.67
CA ILE A 114 -1.99 13.37 2.51
C ILE A 114 -3.16 14.02 3.25
N SER A 115 -2.93 15.14 3.93
CA SER A 115 -3.97 15.85 4.67
C SER A 115 -5.08 16.45 3.78
N ALA A 116 -4.75 16.77 2.52
CA ALA A 116 -5.69 17.26 1.53
C ALA A 116 -6.39 16.14 0.73
N HIS A 117 -6.20 14.87 1.09
CA HIS A 117 -6.74 13.71 0.35
C HIS A 117 -6.41 13.72 -1.16
N SER A 118 -5.28 14.32 -1.53
CA SER A 118 -4.88 14.55 -2.93
C SER A 118 -3.68 13.71 -3.39
N VAL A 119 -3.38 12.62 -2.67
CA VAL A 119 -2.37 11.64 -3.08
C VAL A 119 -2.91 10.85 -4.28
N GLU A 120 -2.21 10.90 -5.41
CA GLU A 120 -2.65 10.26 -6.65
C GLU A 120 -2.30 8.78 -6.70
N THR A 121 -1.07 8.42 -6.32
CA THR A 121 -0.56 7.05 -6.40
C THR A 121 0.42 6.74 -5.27
N ARG A 122 0.55 5.45 -4.94
CA ARG A 122 1.61 4.91 -4.06
C ARG A 122 2.35 3.79 -4.77
N TRP A 123 3.58 3.52 -4.35
CA TRP A 123 4.35 2.39 -4.87
C TRP A 123 3.65 1.04 -4.66
N SER A 124 2.87 0.91 -3.57
CA SER A 124 2.10 -0.29 -3.24
C SER A 124 0.94 -0.54 -4.21
N ASP A 125 0.54 0.47 -4.99
CA ASP A 125 -0.55 0.35 -5.96
C ASP A 125 -0.06 -0.18 -7.31
N ALA A 126 1.27 -0.27 -7.50
CA ALA A 126 1.85 -0.89 -8.67
C ALA A 126 1.53 -2.40 -8.68
N THR A 127 0.68 -2.83 -9.62
CA THR A 127 0.28 -4.21 -9.79
C THR A 127 0.82 -4.80 -11.08
N SER A 128 0.99 -6.13 -11.10
CA SER A 128 1.06 -6.84 -12.37
C SER A 128 -0.28 -6.73 -13.09
N PRO A 129 -0.30 -6.34 -14.38
CA PRO A 129 -1.54 -6.02 -15.11
C PRO A 129 -2.46 -7.21 -15.40
N THR A 130 -2.04 -8.43 -15.07
CA THR A 130 -2.84 -9.64 -15.26
C THR A 130 -2.90 -10.42 -13.97
N ALA A 131 -3.95 -10.18 -13.21
CA ALA A 131 -4.29 -11.09 -12.14
C ALA A 131 -4.67 -12.45 -12.77
N PRO A 132 -4.06 -13.59 -12.34
CA PRO A 132 -4.32 -14.90 -12.94
C PRO A 132 -5.76 -15.41 -12.79
N TRP A 133 -6.63 -14.62 -12.21
CA TRP A 133 -8.04 -14.92 -11.89
C TRP A 133 -9.05 -14.08 -12.69
N GLN A 134 -8.62 -13.24 -13.60
CA GLN A 134 -9.57 -12.58 -14.49
C GLN A 134 -10.24 -13.66 -15.35
N LYS A 135 -11.52 -13.93 -15.02
CA LYS A 135 -12.36 -14.73 -15.89
C LYS A 135 -12.44 -14.05 -17.25
N ALA A 136 -12.38 -14.83 -18.31
CA ALA A 136 -12.73 -14.32 -19.63
C ALA A 136 -14.18 -13.81 -19.59
N GLN A 137 -14.42 -12.66 -20.22
CA GLN A 137 -15.77 -12.09 -20.35
C GLN A 137 -16.66 -13.11 -21.06
N GLY A 138 -17.67 -13.66 -20.35
CA GLY A 138 -18.59 -14.62 -20.92
C GLY A 138 -18.57 -16.02 -20.30
N ASP A 139 -17.66 -16.32 -19.39
CA ASP A 139 -17.70 -17.61 -18.68
C ASP A 139 -18.87 -17.65 -17.70
N PRO A 140 -19.74 -18.67 -17.76
CA PRO A 140 -20.86 -18.80 -16.84
C PRO A 140 -20.37 -19.03 -15.40
N ASP A 141 -21.16 -18.60 -14.41
CA ASP A 141 -20.81 -18.68 -12.98
C ASP A 141 -20.58 -20.11 -12.46
N TRP A 142 -21.12 -21.09 -13.17
CA TRP A 142 -20.93 -22.53 -12.89
C TRP A 142 -19.71 -23.15 -13.58
N ALA A 143 -18.98 -22.38 -14.40
CA ALA A 143 -17.80 -22.89 -15.10
C ALA A 143 -16.68 -23.23 -14.09
N GLY A 144 -16.86 -24.30 -13.45
CA GLY A 144 -15.85 -25.29 -13.13
C GLY A 144 -15.15 -25.22 -11.80
N GLU A 145 -15.29 -24.31 -10.88
CA GLU A 145 -14.51 -24.37 -9.65
C GLU A 145 -15.39 -24.31 -8.39
N ALA A 146 -15.05 -25.18 -7.41
CA ALA A 146 -15.72 -25.15 -6.11
C ALA A 146 -15.42 -23.84 -5.38
N VAL A 147 -16.47 -23.09 -5.04
CA VAL A 147 -16.37 -21.83 -4.31
C VAL A 147 -16.96 -22.04 -2.92
N LEU A 148 -16.18 -21.78 -1.89
CA LEU A 148 -16.60 -21.84 -0.49
C LEU A 148 -16.94 -20.43 -0.02
N ARG A 149 -18.05 -20.27 0.71
CA ARG A 149 -18.55 -18.97 1.13
C ARG A 149 -18.89 -18.95 2.62
N ASP A 150 -18.54 -17.84 3.27
CA ASP A 150 -19.04 -17.45 4.60
C ASP A 150 -19.80 -16.14 4.42
N ARG A 151 -21.12 -16.20 4.65
CA ARG A 151 -22.02 -15.07 4.44
C ARG A 151 -22.64 -14.66 5.77
N ARG A 152 -22.57 -13.36 6.06
CA ARG A 152 -23.13 -12.77 7.28
C ARG A 152 -23.93 -11.54 6.93
N GLU A 153 -25.08 -11.42 7.55
CA GLU A 153 -26.01 -10.34 7.29
C GLU A 153 -26.45 -9.72 8.62
N VAL A 154 -26.39 -8.40 8.69
CA VAL A 154 -26.82 -7.62 9.85
C VAL A 154 -27.80 -6.54 9.39
N THR A 155 -28.87 -6.38 10.14
CA THR A 155 -29.83 -5.29 9.95
C THR A 155 -29.75 -4.34 11.11
N THR A 156 -29.66 -3.03 10.84
CA THR A 156 -29.49 -1.99 11.86
C THR A 156 -30.30 -0.74 11.52
N ASP A 157 -30.57 0.07 12.53
CA ASP A 157 -31.19 1.39 12.41
C ASP A 157 -30.16 2.52 12.14
N VAL A 158 -28.86 2.20 12.11
CA VAL A 158 -27.79 3.14 11.75
C VAL A 158 -27.88 3.45 10.25
N SER A 159 -27.75 4.73 9.87
CA SER A 159 -27.85 5.12 8.47
C SER A 159 -26.79 4.46 7.60
N ALA A 160 -27.15 4.09 6.36
CA ALA A 160 -26.25 3.48 5.38
C ALA A 160 -24.99 4.29 5.14
N GLU A 161 -25.09 5.62 5.18
CA GLU A 161 -23.93 6.52 5.02
C GLU A 161 -22.90 6.37 6.14
N LYS A 162 -23.37 6.26 7.41
CA LYS A 162 -22.47 6.03 8.55
C LYS A 162 -21.79 4.67 8.50
N ILE A 163 -22.56 3.63 8.14
CA ILE A 163 -22.02 2.28 7.94
C ILE A 163 -21.00 2.27 6.81
N TRP A 164 -21.33 2.91 5.67
CA TRP A 164 -20.42 2.96 4.54
C TRP A 164 -19.09 3.62 4.88
N ARG A 165 -19.10 4.74 5.61
CA ARG A 165 -17.86 5.40 6.05
C ARG A 165 -16.96 4.46 6.87
N GLN A 166 -17.56 3.61 7.72
CA GLN A 166 -16.79 2.62 8.47
C GLN A 166 -16.19 1.55 7.54
N ILE A 167 -16.99 1.05 6.58
CA ILE A 167 -16.52 0.05 5.61
C ILE A 167 -15.41 0.64 4.72
N GLU A 168 -15.59 1.86 4.22
CA GLU A 168 -14.58 2.53 3.41
C GLU A 168 -13.31 2.87 4.19
N GLY A 169 -13.44 3.14 5.50
CA GLY A 169 -12.33 3.39 6.42
C GLY A 169 -11.57 2.14 6.90
N ILE A 170 -11.99 0.92 6.56
CA ILE A 170 -11.38 -0.33 7.05
C ILE A 170 -9.90 -0.47 6.68
N GLY A 171 -9.12 -1.06 7.56
CA GLY A 171 -7.69 -1.33 7.36
C GLY A 171 -6.77 -0.13 7.64
N GLY A 172 -5.47 -0.28 7.36
CA GLY A 172 -4.47 0.73 7.66
C GLY A 172 -4.40 1.07 9.15
N GLU A 173 -4.47 2.37 9.49
CA GLU A 173 -4.41 2.84 10.89
C GLU A 173 -5.70 2.59 11.66
N HIS A 174 -6.85 2.49 10.99
CA HIS A 174 -8.15 2.19 11.62
C HIS A 174 -8.32 0.71 12.00
N GLY A 175 -7.47 -0.16 11.44
CA GLY A 175 -7.51 -1.59 11.73
C GLY A 175 -8.68 -2.34 11.08
N TRP A 176 -8.82 -3.61 11.48
CA TRP A 176 -9.86 -4.52 11.01
C TRP A 176 -10.81 -4.83 12.17
N PHE A 177 -12.03 -4.37 12.06
CA PHE A 177 -13.05 -4.47 13.11
C PHE A 177 -13.23 -5.90 13.64
N GLY A 178 -12.65 -6.21 14.77
CA GLY A 178 -12.91 -7.45 15.49
C GLY A 178 -11.71 -8.26 15.92
N SER A 179 -10.58 -8.25 15.21
CA SER A 179 -9.46 -9.12 15.59
C SER A 179 -8.11 -8.71 15.00
N ASP A 180 -7.67 -7.50 15.30
CA ASP A 180 -6.36 -7.00 14.82
C ASP A 180 -5.20 -7.95 15.16
N LEU A 181 -5.25 -8.63 16.32
CA LEU A 181 -4.25 -9.61 16.72
C LEU A 181 -4.19 -10.81 15.77
N LEU A 182 -5.37 -11.35 15.35
CA LEU A 182 -5.42 -12.47 14.41
C LEU A 182 -4.94 -12.05 13.02
N TRP A 183 -5.30 -10.87 12.58
CA TRP A 183 -4.82 -10.31 11.32
C TRP A 183 -3.31 -10.06 11.36
N TRP A 184 -2.79 -9.55 12.48
CA TRP A 184 -1.36 -9.38 12.68
C TRP A 184 -0.61 -10.73 12.64
N ALA A 185 -1.09 -11.73 13.37
CA ALA A 185 -0.51 -13.07 13.36
C ALA A 185 -0.55 -13.68 11.95
N ARG A 186 -1.67 -13.53 11.23
CA ARG A 186 -1.79 -13.96 9.84
C ARG A 186 -0.78 -13.26 8.92
N GLY A 187 -0.60 -11.95 9.11
CA GLY A 187 0.39 -11.17 8.37
C GLY A 187 1.83 -11.62 8.59
N LEU A 188 2.18 -12.03 9.81
CA LEU A 188 3.49 -12.62 10.11
C LEU A 188 3.70 -13.95 9.38
N ILE A 189 2.71 -14.84 9.42
CA ILE A 189 2.75 -16.13 8.71
C ILE A 189 2.91 -15.89 7.20
N ASP A 190 2.14 -14.95 6.64
CA ASP A 190 2.21 -14.61 5.23
C ASP A 190 3.60 -14.14 4.81
N ARG A 191 4.24 -13.27 5.61
CA ARG A 191 5.63 -12.85 5.38
C ARG A 191 6.62 -14.02 5.44
N ALA A 192 6.44 -14.92 6.37
CA ALA A 192 7.31 -16.09 6.53
C ALA A 192 7.29 -17.01 5.29
N VAL A 193 6.15 -17.06 4.57
CA VAL A 193 6.00 -17.84 3.34
C VAL A 193 6.20 -17.01 2.07
N GLY A 194 6.71 -15.78 2.19
CA GLY A 194 7.04 -14.91 1.05
C GLY A 194 5.87 -14.08 0.50
N GLY A 195 4.78 -13.97 1.24
CA GLY A 195 3.64 -13.13 0.91
C GLY A 195 3.85 -11.65 1.27
N VAL A 196 2.83 -10.84 1.01
CA VAL A 196 2.87 -9.38 1.18
C VAL A 196 2.83 -8.93 2.64
N GLY A 197 2.34 -9.78 3.53
CA GLY A 197 2.15 -9.45 4.95
C GLY A 197 1.08 -8.40 5.22
N LEU A 198 0.89 -8.07 6.49
CA LEU A 198 0.01 -6.99 6.91
C LEU A 198 0.71 -5.63 6.72
N ARG A 199 -0.05 -4.59 6.36
CA ARG A 199 0.37 -3.18 6.27
C ARG A 199 1.25 -2.84 5.06
N ARG A 200 0.72 -2.98 3.88
CA ARG A 200 1.15 -2.16 2.74
C ARG A 200 0.75 -0.69 2.95
N GLY A 201 -0.13 -0.44 3.92
CA GLY A 201 -0.73 0.83 4.23
C GLY A 201 -1.85 1.21 3.27
N ARG A 202 -2.45 2.36 3.51
CA ARG A 202 -3.46 2.99 2.65
C ARG A 202 -2.88 4.27 2.04
N ARG A 203 -3.36 4.63 0.86
CA ARG A 203 -3.08 5.93 0.24
C ARG A 203 -3.74 7.06 1.02
N ASP A 204 -5.00 6.86 1.38
CA ASP A 204 -5.87 7.82 2.06
C ASP A 204 -6.57 7.10 3.23
N PRO A 205 -6.65 7.72 4.44
CA PRO A 205 -7.24 7.07 5.61
C PRO A 205 -8.74 6.80 5.48
N ASP A 206 -9.47 7.62 4.70
CA ASP A 206 -10.93 7.61 4.65
C ASP A 206 -11.48 7.10 3.31
N PHE A 207 -10.75 7.32 2.18
CA PHE A 207 -11.25 7.02 0.84
C PHE A 207 -10.44 5.94 0.14
N LEU A 208 -11.14 5.06 -0.58
CA LEU A 208 -10.57 4.01 -1.40
C LEU A 208 -10.69 4.33 -2.90
N ARG A 209 -9.86 3.67 -3.70
CA ARG A 209 -9.95 3.66 -5.17
C ARG A 209 -9.79 2.23 -5.69
N ILE A 210 -10.43 1.93 -6.80
CA ILE A 210 -10.26 0.65 -7.50
C ILE A 210 -8.78 0.48 -7.87
N GLY A 211 -8.25 -0.73 -7.63
CA GLY A 211 -6.85 -1.07 -7.85
C GLY A 211 -5.90 -0.69 -6.71
N GLU A 212 -6.37 0.02 -5.69
CA GLU A 212 -5.57 0.41 -4.52
C GLU A 212 -5.29 -0.78 -3.61
N SER A 213 -4.08 -0.83 -3.04
CA SER A 213 -3.75 -1.82 -2.01
C SER A 213 -4.24 -1.36 -0.63
N LEU A 214 -4.87 -2.28 0.07
CA LEU A 214 -5.41 -2.11 1.41
C LEU A 214 -4.87 -3.24 2.29
N ASP A 215 -3.78 -3.00 3.01
CA ASP A 215 -3.02 -4.02 3.74
C ASP A 215 -2.58 -5.18 2.82
N PHE A 216 -3.13 -6.38 2.96
CA PHE A 216 -2.90 -7.51 2.05
C PHE A 216 -4.04 -7.73 1.05
N TRP A 217 -4.96 -6.78 0.96
CA TRP A 217 -6.05 -6.79 0.02
C TRP A 217 -5.81 -5.84 -1.15
N ARG A 218 -6.52 -6.09 -2.24
CA ARG A 218 -6.63 -5.21 -3.39
C ARG A 218 -8.09 -4.83 -3.58
N VAL A 219 -8.38 -3.55 -3.73
CA VAL A 219 -9.72 -3.08 -4.09
C VAL A 219 -10.00 -3.48 -5.53
N GLU A 220 -10.89 -4.47 -5.71
CA GLU A 220 -11.28 -4.99 -7.03
C GLU A 220 -12.48 -4.22 -7.60
N GLU A 221 -13.49 -4.00 -6.77
CA GLU A 221 -14.67 -3.25 -7.13
C GLU A 221 -15.04 -2.28 -6.01
N LEU A 222 -15.52 -1.10 -6.39
CA LEU A 222 -15.96 -0.05 -5.47
C LEU A 222 -17.15 0.69 -6.08
N GLU A 223 -18.32 0.54 -5.45
CA GLU A 223 -19.51 1.35 -5.69
C GLU A 223 -19.76 2.18 -4.42
N PRO A 224 -19.40 3.48 -4.39
CA PRO A 224 -19.51 4.30 -3.18
C PRO A 224 -20.91 4.28 -2.58
N GLY A 225 -20.99 4.09 -1.27
CA GLY A 225 -22.24 3.98 -0.54
C GLY A 225 -22.93 2.61 -0.63
N ARG A 226 -22.45 1.69 -1.45
CA ARG A 226 -23.15 0.45 -1.74
C ARG A 226 -22.32 -0.82 -1.65
N ARG A 227 -21.16 -0.88 -2.32
CA ARG A 227 -20.41 -2.13 -2.47
C ARG A 227 -18.91 -1.91 -2.47
N LEU A 228 -18.21 -2.73 -1.69
CA LEU A 228 -16.75 -2.82 -1.69
C LEU A 228 -16.36 -4.29 -1.83
N LYS A 229 -15.57 -4.62 -2.86
CA LYS A 229 -15.03 -5.96 -3.05
C LYS A 229 -13.51 -5.92 -3.05
N LEU A 230 -12.94 -6.74 -2.20
CA LEU A 230 -11.52 -6.85 -1.94
C LEU A 230 -11.01 -8.21 -2.38
N TYR A 231 -9.90 -8.24 -3.09
CA TYR A 231 -9.17 -9.45 -3.45
C TYR A 231 -7.97 -9.64 -2.52
N ALA A 232 -7.77 -10.86 -2.01
CA ALA A 232 -6.64 -11.19 -1.15
C ALA A 232 -5.37 -11.43 -1.96
N GLU A 233 -4.32 -10.65 -1.69
CA GLU A 233 -2.99 -10.80 -2.30
C GLU A 233 -2.02 -11.60 -1.42
N MET A 234 -2.48 -12.04 -0.24
CA MET A 234 -1.71 -12.95 0.62
C MET A 234 -1.52 -14.33 -0.04
N VAL A 235 -0.47 -15.04 0.36
CA VAL A 235 -0.23 -16.40 -0.09
C VAL A 235 -1.27 -17.34 0.49
N LEU A 236 -2.13 -17.86 -0.38
CA LEU A 236 -3.22 -18.77 -0.06
C LEU A 236 -3.15 -20.02 -0.95
N PRO A 237 -3.58 -21.19 -0.46
CA PRO A 237 -3.78 -22.36 -1.32
C PRO A 237 -5.09 -22.25 -2.12
N GLY A 238 -5.30 -21.09 -2.76
CA GLY A 238 -6.51 -20.71 -3.48
C GLY A 238 -6.59 -19.22 -3.69
N LYS A 239 -7.77 -18.73 -4.01
CA LYS A 239 -8.07 -17.30 -4.19
C LYS A 239 -9.16 -16.89 -3.21
N ALA A 240 -9.08 -15.70 -2.62
CA ALA A 240 -10.05 -15.24 -1.66
C ALA A 240 -10.52 -13.83 -1.97
N TRP A 241 -11.78 -13.58 -1.70
CA TRP A 241 -12.41 -12.27 -1.77
C TRP A 241 -13.16 -11.97 -0.49
N LEU A 242 -13.23 -10.70 -0.14
CA LEU A 242 -14.08 -10.17 0.91
C LEU A 242 -14.94 -9.07 0.30
N GLU A 243 -16.25 -9.22 0.41
CA GLU A 243 -17.20 -8.28 -0.15
C GLU A 243 -18.12 -7.73 0.94
N PHE A 244 -18.36 -6.43 0.89
CA PHE A 244 -19.34 -5.73 1.71
C PHE A 244 -20.38 -5.10 0.81
N THR A 245 -21.65 -5.34 1.11
CA THR A 245 -22.78 -4.71 0.43
C THR A 245 -23.67 -4.03 1.46
N VAL A 246 -24.01 -2.77 1.20
CA VAL A 246 -24.91 -1.96 2.04
C VAL A 246 -26.13 -1.60 1.25
N THR A 247 -27.31 -1.91 1.79
CA THR A 247 -28.59 -1.54 1.20
C THR A 247 -29.48 -0.90 2.25
N SER A 248 -30.38 0.01 1.84
CA SER A 248 -31.38 0.61 2.68
C SER A 248 -32.77 0.20 2.22
N GLU A 249 -33.54 -0.42 3.09
CA GLU A 249 -34.90 -0.83 2.83
C GLU A 249 -35.80 -0.61 4.04
N ASN A 250 -36.99 -0.03 3.85
CA ASN A 250 -37.97 0.23 4.89
C ASN A 250 -37.41 1.01 6.12
N GLY A 251 -36.49 1.96 5.89
CA GLY A 251 -35.86 2.77 6.93
C GLY A 251 -34.78 2.05 7.74
N LYS A 252 -34.45 0.81 7.40
CA LYS A 252 -33.35 0.03 8.00
C LYS A 252 -32.20 -0.14 7.01
N THR A 253 -31.01 -0.29 7.56
CA THR A 253 -29.80 -0.58 6.79
C THR A 253 -29.47 -2.06 6.90
N HIS A 254 -29.32 -2.72 5.78
CA HIS A 254 -28.87 -4.10 5.67
C HIS A 254 -27.42 -4.12 5.21
N VAL A 255 -26.58 -4.81 5.96
CA VAL A 255 -25.15 -5.00 5.66
C VAL A 255 -24.93 -6.47 5.43
N LEU A 256 -24.45 -6.79 4.23
CA LEU A 256 -24.01 -8.13 3.87
C LEU A 256 -22.50 -8.13 3.77
N GLN A 257 -21.87 -9.03 4.53
CA GLN A 257 -20.46 -9.37 4.40
C GLN A 257 -20.34 -10.79 3.84
N GLU A 258 -19.62 -10.94 2.75
CA GLU A 258 -19.38 -12.24 2.13
C GLU A 258 -17.88 -12.48 1.94
N ALA A 259 -17.34 -13.52 2.60
CA ALA A 259 -16.01 -14.03 2.34
C ALA A 259 -16.11 -15.21 1.37
N THR A 260 -15.48 -15.09 0.22
CA THR A 260 -15.48 -16.10 -0.84
C THR A 260 -14.09 -16.68 -1.00
N PHE A 261 -13.99 -17.99 -1.07
CA PHE A 261 -12.73 -18.71 -1.29
C PHE A 261 -12.86 -19.74 -2.39
N ASN A 262 -11.96 -19.66 -3.36
CA ASN A 262 -11.81 -20.63 -4.43
C ASN A 262 -10.56 -21.50 -4.09
N PRO A 263 -10.75 -22.73 -3.57
CA PRO A 263 -9.67 -23.57 -3.11
C PRO A 263 -8.88 -24.18 -4.28
N ARG A 264 -7.57 -24.20 -4.18
CA ARG A 264 -6.72 -24.93 -5.12
C ARG A 264 -6.50 -26.37 -4.62
N GLY A 265 -7.29 -27.28 -5.13
CA GLY A 265 -7.22 -28.71 -4.78
C GLY A 265 -7.55 -28.99 -3.31
N LEU A 266 -7.17 -30.19 -2.84
CA LEU A 266 -7.45 -30.66 -1.48
C LEU A 266 -6.81 -29.77 -0.40
N GLY A 267 -5.59 -29.28 -0.65
CA GLY A 267 -4.91 -28.39 0.30
C GLY A 267 -5.66 -27.10 0.57
N GLY A 268 -6.30 -26.52 -0.47
CA GLY A 268 -7.16 -25.36 -0.33
C GLY A 268 -8.42 -25.64 0.47
N GLN A 269 -9.05 -26.79 0.23
CA GLN A 269 -10.25 -27.19 1.00
C GLN A 269 -9.91 -27.41 2.49
N LEU A 270 -8.84 -28.12 2.79
CA LEU A 270 -8.38 -28.34 4.16
C LEU A 270 -8.06 -27.01 4.86
N TYR A 271 -7.39 -26.10 4.16
CA TYR A 271 -7.12 -24.76 4.67
C TYR A 271 -8.41 -24.03 5.05
N TRP A 272 -9.41 -23.99 4.18
CA TRP A 272 -10.70 -23.34 4.46
C TRP A 272 -11.36 -23.91 5.72
N TYR A 273 -11.49 -25.22 5.82
CA TYR A 273 -12.13 -25.85 6.99
C TYR A 273 -11.33 -25.65 8.27
N ALA A 274 -10.01 -25.54 8.19
CA ALA A 274 -9.16 -25.25 9.34
C ALA A 274 -9.34 -23.78 9.84
N ILE A 275 -9.56 -22.83 8.94
CA ILE A 275 -9.73 -21.43 9.31
C ILE A 275 -11.19 -21.03 9.55
N ALA A 276 -12.16 -21.80 9.05
CA ALA A 276 -13.59 -21.47 9.18
C ALA A 276 -14.04 -21.19 10.64
N PRO A 277 -13.56 -21.91 11.68
CA PRO A 277 -13.87 -21.57 13.06
C PRO A 277 -13.34 -20.19 13.48
N LEU A 278 -12.21 -19.75 12.92
CA LEU A 278 -11.62 -18.44 13.21
C LEU A 278 -12.44 -17.30 12.60
N HIS A 279 -13.21 -17.57 11.55
CA HIS A 279 -14.11 -16.59 10.94
C HIS A 279 -15.16 -16.07 11.95
N LEU A 280 -15.55 -16.87 12.96
CA LEU A 280 -16.45 -16.43 14.02
C LEU A 280 -15.88 -15.28 14.85
N PHE A 281 -14.56 -15.16 14.91
CA PHE A 281 -13.85 -14.11 15.66
C PHE A 281 -13.35 -12.97 14.77
N VAL A 282 -13.09 -13.28 13.50
CA VAL A 282 -12.54 -12.32 12.52
C VAL A 282 -13.67 -11.53 11.85
N PHE A 283 -14.83 -12.16 11.70
CA PHE A 283 -16.02 -11.56 11.12
C PHE A 283 -17.15 -11.65 12.15
N PRO A 284 -17.20 -10.74 13.14
CA PRO A 284 -18.23 -10.73 14.16
C PRO A 284 -19.63 -10.44 13.62
#